data_64fd1a9d852442f9d80ee3f21b315c92
#
_entry.id   64fd1a9d852442f9d80ee3f21b315c92
#
_cell.length_a   1.000
_cell.length_b   1.000
_cell.length_c   1.000
_cell.angle_alpha   90.00
_cell.angle_beta   90.00
_cell.angle_gamma   90.00
#
_symmetry.space_group_name_H-M   'P 1'
#
loop_
_entity.id
_entity.type
_entity.pdbx_description
1 polymer ?
#
loop_
_entity_poly.entity_id
_entity_poly.type
_entity_poly.pdbx_seq_one_letter_code
_entity_poly.pdbx_strand_id
1 'polypeptide(L)'
;SALMILLTNYVPKMDTDDDGFNARTLFIEWPVKFVPNPTREWERQIDRHMGKKLEAERSGILALMVRGCMDVLANGLRIPEKVLRFTEAQMAAQDDIGRFLKECCLIEEPPTGSRDYETRTPAADLLKACNWWCKKILGNSYPYTPKKFTPALEKKGIFTKKSSIMYYLGVVVKPEILEEYNDDLLEEQEKNSRRKS
;
A
#
# COMPACT_ATOMS: atom_id res chain seq x y z
N SER A 1 -25.09 -9.99 -2.70
CA SER A 1 -23.89 -9.13 -2.64
C SER A 1 -24.26 -7.79 -2.01
N ALA A 2 -23.41 -7.24 -1.15
CA ALA A 2 -23.61 -5.94 -0.52
C ALA A 2 -22.54 -4.96 -1.03
N LEU A 3 -22.96 -3.71 -1.30
CA LEU A 3 -22.04 -2.61 -1.56
C LEU A 3 -21.76 -1.89 -0.22
N MET A 4 -20.50 -1.77 0.15
CA MET A 4 -20.08 -0.97 1.29
C MET A 4 -19.45 0.33 0.78
N ILE A 5 -19.88 1.46 1.31
CA ILE A 5 -19.30 2.77 1.03
C ILE A 5 -18.72 3.32 2.33
N LEU A 6 -17.41 3.57 2.35
CA LEU A 6 -16.71 4.18 3.48
C LEU A 6 -16.33 5.62 3.13
N LEU A 7 -16.85 6.58 3.88
CA LEU A 7 -16.47 7.98 3.79
C LEU A 7 -15.43 8.30 4.87
N THR A 8 -14.26 8.73 4.46
CA THR A 8 -13.14 8.97 5.38
C THR A 8 -12.27 10.13 4.87
N ASN A 9 -11.62 10.84 5.79
CA ASN A 9 -10.66 11.90 5.47
C ASN A 9 -9.24 11.35 5.20
N TYR A 10 -8.98 10.10 5.57
CA TYR A 10 -7.70 9.45 5.41
C TYR A 10 -7.90 8.08 4.79
N VAL A 11 -7.00 7.69 3.90
CA VAL A 11 -7.00 6.33 3.35
C VAL A 11 -6.77 5.34 4.50
N PRO A 12 -7.69 4.41 4.76
CA PRO A 12 -7.50 3.42 5.81
C PRO A 12 -6.33 2.51 5.46
N LYS A 13 -5.58 2.06 6.48
CA LYS A 13 -4.54 1.07 6.29
C LYS A 13 -5.20 -0.26 5.92
N MET A 14 -4.77 -0.85 4.81
CA MET A 14 -5.32 -2.09 4.27
C MET A 14 -4.23 -3.14 4.12
N ASP A 15 -4.65 -4.41 4.12
CA ASP A 15 -3.77 -5.52 3.78
C ASP A 15 -3.70 -5.62 2.25
N THR A 16 -2.63 -5.08 1.66
CA THR A 16 -2.42 -5.07 0.21
C THR A 16 -2.12 -6.47 -0.35
N ASP A 17 -1.92 -7.46 0.52
CA ASP A 17 -1.65 -8.84 0.12
C ASP A 17 -2.94 -9.65 -0.13
N ASP A 18 -4.13 -9.11 0.18
CA ASP A 18 -5.42 -9.74 -0.11
C ASP A 18 -5.93 -9.36 -1.51
N ASP A 19 -5.66 -10.21 -2.49
CA ASP A 19 -6.08 -10.00 -3.88
C ASP A 19 -7.61 -9.91 -4.03
N GLY A 20 -8.36 -10.66 -3.21
CA GLY A 20 -9.81 -10.64 -3.22
C GLY A 20 -10.39 -9.33 -2.71
N PHE A 21 -9.76 -8.73 -1.71
CA PHE A 21 -10.10 -7.41 -1.20
C PHE A 21 -9.72 -6.32 -2.21
N ASN A 22 -8.49 -6.39 -2.74
CA ASN A 22 -7.97 -5.41 -3.70
C ASN A 22 -8.82 -5.35 -4.97
N ALA A 23 -9.24 -6.50 -5.51
CA ALA A 23 -10.08 -6.58 -6.69
C ALA A 23 -11.50 -5.98 -6.51
N ARG A 24 -11.94 -5.76 -5.27
CA ARG A 24 -13.28 -5.26 -4.93
C ARG A 24 -13.26 -3.86 -4.33
N THR A 25 -12.08 -3.27 -4.13
CA THR A 25 -11.92 -1.97 -3.49
C THR A 25 -11.61 -0.90 -4.53
N LEU A 26 -12.34 0.19 -4.47
CA LEU A 26 -12.11 1.37 -5.31
C LEU A 26 -11.97 2.60 -4.42
N PHE A 27 -10.95 3.40 -4.69
CA PHE A 27 -10.75 4.69 -4.04
C PHE A 27 -11.26 5.81 -4.94
N ILE A 28 -12.19 6.59 -4.42
CA ILE A 28 -12.73 7.77 -5.12
C ILE A 28 -12.22 9.00 -4.41
N GLU A 29 -11.37 9.74 -5.09
CA GLU A 29 -10.80 10.98 -4.57
C GLU A 29 -11.81 12.15 -4.63
N TRP A 30 -11.92 12.90 -3.54
CA TRP A 30 -12.67 14.14 -3.45
C TRP A 30 -11.72 15.29 -3.15
N PRO A 31 -11.05 15.88 -4.15
CA PRO A 31 -9.95 16.82 -3.94
C PRO A 31 -10.43 18.21 -3.50
N VAL A 32 -11.72 18.50 -3.62
CA VAL A 32 -12.27 19.82 -3.31
C VAL A 32 -12.57 19.95 -1.83
N LYS A 33 -12.04 21.00 -1.20
CA LYS A 33 -12.33 21.39 0.18
C LYS A 33 -13.26 22.60 0.20
N PHE A 34 -14.35 22.50 0.99
CA PHE A 34 -15.25 23.63 1.18
C PHE A 34 -14.88 24.39 2.45
N VAL A 35 -14.61 25.70 2.30
CA VAL A 35 -14.16 26.58 3.38
C VAL A 35 -14.94 27.91 3.33
N PRO A 36 -15.04 28.67 4.45
CA PRO A 36 -15.73 29.96 4.45
C PRO A 36 -15.11 30.99 3.51
N ASN A 37 -13.77 31.03 3.44
CA ASN A 37 -13.00 31.96 2.60
C ASN A 37 -11.98 31.17 1.79
N PRO A 38 -12.31 30.73 0.54
CA PRO A 38 -11.38 29.99 -0.30
C PRO A 38 -10.25 30.88 -0.77
N THR A 39 -9.00 30.41 -0.61
CA THR A 39 -7.77 31.09 -1.03
C THR A 39 -6.95 30.26 -2.00
N ARG A 40 -7.24 28.97 -2.13
CA ARG A 40 -6.50 28.01 -2.95
C ARG A 40 -7.38 27.48 -4.08
N GLU A 41 -6.75 27.04 -5.16
CA GLU A 41 -7.43 26.55 -6.36
C GLU A 41 -8.40 25.38 -6.10
N TRP A 42 -8.05 24.48 -5.16
CA TRP A 42 -8.88 23.34 -4.77
C TRP A 42 -9.89 23.65 -3.68
N GLU A 43 -9.97 24.89 -3.20
CA GLU A 43 -10.96 25.32 -2.22
C GLU A 43 -12.19 25.91 -2.92
N ARG A 44 -13.35 25.68 -2.34
CA ARG A 44 -14.63 26.26 -2.76
C ARG A 44 -15.32 26.85 -1.56
N GLN A 45 -16.14 27.85 -1.79
CA GLN A 45 -16.90 28.46 -0.71
C GLN A 45 -17.96 27.51 -0.20
N ILE A 46 -18.05 27.39 1.14
CA ILE A 46 -19.07 26.58 1.80
C ILE A 46 -20.45 27.21 1.59
N ASP A 47 -21.41 26.40 1.14
CA ASP A 47 -22.81 26.82 1.07
C ASP A 47 -23.57 26.32 2.30
N ARG A 48 -23.89 27.24 3.22
CA ARG A 48 -24.62 26.91 4.46
C ARG A 48 -26.08 26.48 4.20
N HIS A 49 -26.61 26.73 3.00
CA HIS A 49 -27.96 26.38 2.61
C HIS A 49 -28.03 25.12 1.74
N MET A 50 -26.93 24.42 1.55
CA MET A 50 -26.82 23.23 0.70
C MET A 50 -27.90 22.17 1.03
N GLY A 51 -28.14 21.91 2.31
CA GLY A 51 -29.18 20.97 2.75
C GLY A 51 -30.57 21.30 2.21
N LYS A 52 -30.98 22.59 2.32
CA LYS A 52 -32.28 23.05 1.80
C LYS A 52 -32.37 22.97 0.26
N LYS A 53 -31.27 23.26 -0.44
CA LYS A 53 -31.19 23.17 -1.90
C LYS A 53 -31.35 21.72 -2.35
N LEU A 54 -30.63 20.77 -1.70
CA LEU A 54 -30.75 19.36 -2.00
C LEU A 54 -32.18 18.81 -1.71
N GLU A 55 -32.83 19.32 -0.69
CA GLU A 55 -34.24 18.98 -0.42
C GLU A 55 -35.18 19.43 -1.52
N ALA A 56 -34.99 20.63 -2.06
CA ALA A 56 -35.78 21.15 -3.17
C ALA A 56 -35.52 20.39 -4.49
N GLU A 57 -34.32 19.81 -4.66
CA GLU A 57 -33.90 19.08 -5.86
C GLU A 57 -34.10 17.56 -5.77
N ARG A 58 -34.82 17.03 -4.78
CA ARG A 58 -34.99 15.57 -4.57
C ARG A 58 -35.43 14.81 -5.83
N SER A 59 -36.34 15.37 -6.61
CA SER A 59 -36.80 14.73 -7.85
C SER A 59 -35.70 14.65 -8.91
N GLY A 60 -34.89 15.70 -9.03
CA GLY A 60 -33.72 15.72 -9.93
C GLY A 60 -32.64 14.73 -9.49
N ILE A 61 -32.39 14.62 -8.19
CA ILE A 61 -31.45 13.63 -7.62
C ILE A 61 -31.94 12.21 -7.93
N LEU A 62 -33.23 11.92 -7.70
CA LEU A 62 -33.81 10.61 -8.02
C LEU A 62 -33.70 10.31 -9.53
N ALA A 63 -33.98 11.27 -10.38
CA ALA A 63 -33.87 11.10 -11.84
C ALA A 63 -32.39 10.81 -12.25
N LEU A 64 -31.40 11.42 -11.59
CA LEU A 64 -29.98 11.13 -11.82
C LEU A 64 -29.65 9.68 -11.41
N MET A 65 -30.12 9.23 -10.26
CA MET A 65 -29.91 7.87 -9.78
C MET A 65 -30.55 6.83 -10.72
N VAL A 66 -31.77 7.06 -11.18
CA VAL A 66 -32.47 6.17 -12.13
C VAL A 66 -31.70 6.09 -13.45
N ARG A 67 -31.26 7.23 -14.00
CA ARG A 67 -30.47 7.24 -15.25
C ARG A 67 -29.15 6.46 -15.06
N GLY A 68 -28.44 6.65 -13.94
CA GLY A 68 -27.23 5.90 -13.64
C GLY A 68 -27.48 4.39 -13.53
N CYS A 69 -28.58 3.99 -12.88
CA CYS A 69 -28.98 2.59 -12.80
C CYS A 69 -29.28 2.01 -14.19
N MET A 70 -30.02 2.71 -15.02
CA MET A 70 -30.34 2.28 -16.41
C MET A 70 -29.06 2.16 -17.25
N ASP A 71 -28.11 3.09 -17.12
CA ASP A 71 -26.83 3.00 -17.82
C ASP A 71 -26.03 1.77 -17.39
N VAL A 72 -25.94 1.50 -16.08
CA VAL A 72 -25.25 0.30 -15.57
C VAL A 72 -25.93 -0.99 -16.04
N LEU A 73 -27.26 -1.04 -16.08
CA LEU A 73 -28.00 -2.22 -16.58
C LEU A 73 -27.78 -2.45 -18.07
N ALA A 74 -27.68 -1.39 -18.87
CA ALA A 74 -27.50 -1.48 -20.32
C ALA A 74 -26.03 -1.75 -20.72
N ASN A 75 -25.07 -1.14 -20.05
CA ASN A 75 -23.66 -1.06 -20.46
C ASN A 75 -22.66 -1.71 -19.49
N GLY A 76 -23.15 -2.21 -18.35
CA GLY A 76 -22.31 -2.67 -17.23
C GLY A 76 -21.68 -1.50 -16.45
N LEU A 77 -21.05 -1.83 -15.34
CA LEU A 77 -20.32 -0.85 -14.52
C LEU A 77 -19.01 -0.49 -15.22
N ARG A 78 -18.89 0.74 -15.66
CA ARG A 78 -17.66 1.30 -16.26
C ARG A 78 -16.97 2.18 -15.24
N ILE A 79 -15.82 1.74 -14.75
CA ILE A 79 -15.03 2.49 -13.77
C ILE A 79 -14.19 3.51 -14.53
N PRO A 80 -14.27 4.81 -14.20
CA PRO A 80 -13.44 5.83 -14.85
C PRO A 80 -11.94 5.57 -14.62
N GLU A 81 -11.14 5.82 -15.65
CA GLU A 81 -9.68 5.61 -15.57
C GLU A 81 -9.02 6.40 -14.44
N LYS A 82 -9.52 7.60 -14.14
CA LYS A 82 -9.05 8.40 -12.99
C LYS A 82 -9.22 7.65 -11.67
N VAL A 83 -10.32 6.93 -11.47
CA VAL A 83 -10.59 6.13 -10.26
C VAL A 83 -9.65 4.94 -10.21
N LEU A 84 -9.43 4.26 -11.33
CA LEU A 84 -8.49 3.13 -11.40
C LEU A 84 -7.07 3.57 -11.05
N ARG A 85 -6.56 4.61 -11.70
CA ARG A 85 -5.21 5.15 -11.44
C ARG A 85 -5.04 5.60 -9.99
N PHE A 86 -6.04 6.28 -9.42
CA PHE A 86 -5.97 6.69 -8.03
C PHE A 86 -5.98 5.49 -7.08
N THR A 87 -6.81 4.47 -7.37
CA THR A 87 -6.84 3.22 -6.61
C THR A 87 -5.49 2.52 -6.65
N GLU A 88 -4.90 2.34 -7.83
CA GLU A 88 -3.58 1.73 -8.00
C GLU A 88 -2.49 2.49 -7.24
N ALA A 89 -2.49 3.82 -7.32
CA ALA A 89 -1.54 4.65 -6.60
C ALA A 89 -1.67 4.51 -5.07
N GLN A 90 -2.90 4.44 -4.54
CA GLN A 90 -3.15 4.24 -3.11
C GLN A 90 -2.74 2.84 -2.64
N MET A 91 -2.99 1.81 -3.45
CA MET A 91 -2.56 0.44 -3.18
C MET A 91 -1.03 0.33 -3.18
N ALA A 92 -0.38 0.89 -4.20
CA ALA A 92 1.08 0.90 -4.29
C ALA A 92 1.75 1.67 -3.13
N ALA A 93 1.13 2.76 -2.67
CA ALA A 93 1.63 3.54 -1.52
C ALA A 93 1.57 2.76 -0.19
N GLN A 94 0.71 1.74 -0.09
CA GLN A 94 0.57 0.88 1.08
C GLN A 94 1.33 -0.45 0.96
N ASP A 95 1.95 -0.73 -0.18
CA ASP A 95 2.79 -1.91 -0.38
C ASP A 95 4.18 -1.69 0.23
N ASP A 96 4.26 -1.82 1.54
CA ASP A 96 5.49 -1.62 2.30
C ASP A 96 6.62 -2.56 1.83
N ILE A 97 6.29 -3.82 1.52
CA ILE A 97 7.26 -4.82 1.05
C ILE A 97 7.76 -4.49 -0.35
N GLY A 98 6.88 -4.09 -1.27
CA GLY A 98 7.27 -3.66 -2.61
C GLY A 98 8.16 -2.41 -2.57
N ARG A 99 7.86 -1.48 -1.69
CA ARG A 99 8.70 -0.30 -1.46
C ARG A 99 10.07 -0.68 -0.90
N PHE A 100 10.13 -1.55 0.11
CA PHE A 100 11.39 -2.06 0.65
C PHE A 100 12.25 -2.72 -0.44
N LEU A 101 11.65 -3.59 -1.26
CA LEU A 101 12.36 -4.24 -2.34
C LEU A 101 12.94 -3.24 -3.34
N LYS A 102 12.15 -2.24 -3.74
CA LYS A 102 12.57 -1.21 -4.71
C LYS A 102 13.64 -0.28 -4.15
N GLU A 103 13.49 0.17 -2.91
CA GLU A 103 14.36 1.17 -2.30
C GLU A 103 15.63 0.54 -1.72
N CYS A 104 15.52 -0.64 -1.08
CA CYS A 104 16.58 -1.23 -0.27
C CYS A 104 17.25 -2.47 -0.88
N CYS A 105 16.67 -3.09 -1.92
CA CYS A 105 17.20 -4.33 -2.46
C CYS A 105 17.70 -4.18 -3.90
N LEU A 106 18.63 -5.06 -4.26
CA LEU A 106 18.98 -5.39 -5.63
C LEU A 106 18.28 -6.69 -5.96
N ILE A 107 17.56 -6.72 -7.10
CA ILE A 107 16.83 -7.90 -7.56
C ILE A 107 17.51 -8.37 -8.83
N GLU A 108 17.88 -9.63 -8.85
CA GLU A 108 18.47 -10.30 -10.00
C GLU A 108 17.36 -10.83 -10.91
N GLU A 109 17.46 -10.49 -12.20
CA GLU A 109 16.59 -11.07 -13.21
C GLU A 109 17.22 -12.41 -13.66
N PRO A 110 16.54 -13.55 -13.49
CA PRO A 110 17.09 -14.83 -13.91
C PRO A 110 17.19 -14.90 -15.43
N PRO A 111 18.14 -15.67 -15.98
CA PRO A 111 18.19 -15.96 -17.40
C PRO A 111 16.86 -16.53 -17.91
N THR A 112 16.45 -16.15 -19.10
CA THR A 112 15.16 -16.55 -19.70
C THR A 112 14.98 -18.09 -19.64
N GLY A 113 13.94 -18.53 -18.91
CA GLY A 113 13.59 -19.93 -18.77
C GLY A 113 14.35 -20.71 -17.67
N SER A 114 15.23 -20.06 -16.90
CA SER A 114 15.91 -20.63 -15.74
C SER A 114 15.38 -20.07 -14.43
N ARG A 115 15.54 -20.83 -13.36
CA ARG A 115 15.39 -20.38 -11.97
C ARG A 115 16.73 -20.40 -11.24
N ASP A 116 17.82 -20.37 -11.98
CA ASP A 116 19.16 -20.34 -11.41
C ASP A 116 19.54 -18.89 -11.11
N TYR A 117 19.54 -18.57 -9.84
CA TYR A 117 19.95 -17.27 -9.30
C TYR A 117 21.36 -17.42 -8.72
N GLU A 118 22.23 -16.47 -9.02
CA GLU A 118 23.57 -16.40 -8.43
C GLU A 118 23.52 -15.91 -6.99
N THR A 119 22.60 -14.97 -6.73
CA THR A 119 22.44 -14.36 -5.42
C THR A 119 21.38 -15.06 -4.57
N ARG A 120 21.63 -15.09 -3.26
CA ARG A 120 20.68 -15.61 -2.27
C ARG A 120 20.88 -14.91 -0.92
N THR A 121 19.79 -14.62 -0.24
CA THR A 121 19.80 -14.01 1.09
C THR A 121 19.10 -14.91 2.10
N PRO A 122 19.69 -15.15 3.30
CA PRO A 122 19.00 -15.86 4.36
C PRO A 122 17.66 -15.21 4.69
N ALA A 123 16.59 -16.02 4.78
CA ALA A 123 15.24 -15.53 4.95
C ALA A 123 15.05 -14.72 6.23
N ALA A 124 15.75 -15.11 7.30
CA ALA A 124 15.72 -14.38 8.56
C ALA A 124 16.36 -12.98 8.45
N ASP A 125 17.41 -12.84 7.66
CA ASP A 125 18.14 -11.58 7.55
C ASP A 125 17.39 -10.58 6.67
N LEU A 126 16.82 -11.04 5.56
CA LEU A 126 15.95 -10.19 4.72
C LEU A 126 14.73 -9.69 5.50
N LEU A 127 14.10 -10.57 6.28
CA LEU A 127 12.95 -10.21 7.12
C LEU A 127 13.33 -9.19 8.20
N LYS A 128 14.49 -9.35 8.85
CA LYS A 128 14.98 -8.39 9.85
C LYS A 128 15.25 -7.02 9.23
N ALA A 129 15.95 -6.99 8.09
CA ALA A 129 16.22 -5.75 7.36
C ALA A 129 14.91 -5.05 6.92
N CYS A 130 13.93 -5.78 6.41
CA CYS A 130 12.63 -5.24 6.06
C CYS A 130 11.90 -4.65 7.29
N ASN A 131 11.86 -5.37 8.39
CA ASN A 131 11.21 -4.91 9.62
C ASN A 131 11.89 -3.67 10.21
N TRP A 132 13.22 -3.62 10.19
CA TRP A 132 13.97 -2.44 10.60
C TRP A 132 13.64 -1.24 9.71
N TRP A 133 13.67 -1.40 8.39
CA TRP A 133 13.36 -0.34 7.44
C TRP A 133 11.92 0.17 7.60
N CYS A 134 10.94 -0.75 7.72
CA CYS A 134 9.55 -0.37 7.95
C CYS A 134 9.37 0.41 9.26
N LYS A 135 10.06 0.03 10.32
CA LYS A 135 10.04 0.75 11.60
C LYS A 135 10.66 2.15 11.47
N LYS A 136 11.84 2.24 10.82
CA LYS A 136 12.62 3.48 10.70
C LYS A 136 11.98 4.50 9.74
N ILE A 137 11.56 4.06 8.57
CA ILE A 137 11.10 4.94 7.49
C ILE A 137 9.58 5.13 7.49
N LEU A 138 8.82 4.07 7.76
CA LEU A 138 7.36 4.12 7.71
C LEU A 138 6.73 4.33 9.10
N GLY A 139 7.52 4.28 10.19
CA GLY A 139 7.00 4.33 11.56
C GLY A 139 6.11 3.12 11.90
N ASN A 140 6.22 2.03 11.15
CA ASN A 140 5.39 0.84 11.36
C ASN A 140 5.84 0.09 12.62
N SER A 141 4.99 0.07 13.64
CA SER A 141 5.28 -0.61 14.91
C SER A 141 5.00 -2.11 14.89
N TYR A 142 4.34 -2.62 13.84
CA TYR A 142 3.98 -4.03 13.72
C TYR A 142 4.93 -4.75 12.75
N PRO A 143 5.85 -5.60 13.25
CA PRO A 143 6.79 -6.32 12.40
C PRO A 143 6.07 -7.36 11.55
N TYR A 144 6.58 -7.55 10.33
CA TYR A 144 6.18 -8.68 9.49
C TYR A 144 6.64 -10.00 10.14
N THR A 145 5.78 -11.00 10.03
CA THR A 145 6.11 -12.38 10.41
C THR A 145 6.47 -13.20 9.16
N PRO A 146 7.23 -14.30 9.28
CA PRO A 146 7.53 -15.18 8.15
C PRO A 146 6.28 -15.63 7.39
N LYS A 147 5.15 -15.87 8.11
CA LYS A 147 3.88 -16.29 7.52
C LYS A 147 3.27 -15.26 6.56
N LYS A 148 3.51 -13.96 6.80
CA LYS A 148 3.02 -12.88 5.92
C LYS A 148 4.07 -12.49 4.88
N PHE A 149 5.33 -12.46 5.28
CA PHE A 149 6.42 -11.98 4.45
C PHE A 149 6.72 -12.90 3.26
N THR A 150 6.80 -14.21 3.49
CA THR A 150 7.13 -15.17 2.42
C THR A 150 6.10 -15.17 1.28
N PRO A 151 4.78 -15.30 1.54
CA PRO A 151 3.79 -15.25 0.46
C PRO A 151 3.79 -13.92 -0.30
N ALA A 152 4.02 -12.79 0.39
CA ALA A 152 4.09 -11.49 -0.25
C ALA A 152 5.30 -11.37 -1.20
N LEU A 153 6.45 -11.94 -0.84
CA LEU A 153 7.63 -12.02 -1.71
C LEU A 153 7.40 -12.96 -2.91
N GLU A 154 6.75 -14.10 -2.69
CA GLU A 154 6.42 -15.05 -3.76
C GLU A 154 5.49 -14.43 -4.81
N LYS A 155 4.50 -13.64 -4.40
CA LYS A 155 3.65 -12.83 -5.32
C LYS A 155 4.46 -11.84 -6.15
N LYS A 156 5.59 -11.37 -5.64
CA LYS A 156 6.52 -10.46 -6.32
C LYS A 156 7.61 -11.19 -7.12
N GLY A 157 7.49 -12.52 -7.27
CA GLY A 157 8.40 -13.35 -8.04
C GLY A 157 9.69 -13.72 -7.32
N ILE A 158 9.80 -13.47 -6.02
CA ILE A 158 10.97 -13.86 -5.21
C ILE A 158 10.67 -15.19 -4.52
N PHE A 159 11.35 -16.24 -4.97
CA PHE A 159 11.11 -17.61 -4.51
C PHE A 159 12.04 -18.02 -3.39
N THR A 160 11.62 -19.02 -2.63
CA THR A 160 12.41 -19.59 -1.55
C THR A 160 13.12 -20.86 -1.99
N LYS A 161 14.30 -21.12 -1.40
CA LYS A 161 15.02 -22.40 -1.48
C LYS A 161 15.45 -22.82 -0.10
N LYS A 162 15.11 -24.06 0.26
CA LYS A 162 15.55 -24.66 1.52
C LYS A 162 16.86 -25.41 1.30
N SER A 163 17.86 -25.11 2.12
CA SER A 163 19.11 -25.86 2.27
C SER A 163 19.24 -26.22 3.76
N SER A 164 20.35 -25.90 4.42
CA SER A 164 20.46 -25.95 5.89
C SER A 164 19.53 -24.93 6.56
N ILE A 165 19.38 -23.77 5.92
CA ILE A 165 18.43 -22.73 6.30
C ILE A 165 17.59 -22.34 5.08
N MET A 166 16.54 -21.53 5.29
CA MET A 166 15.72 -20.99 4.22
C MET A 166 16.42 -19.75 3.61
N TYR A 167 16.45 -19.69 2.28
CA TYR A 167 16.98 -18.54 1.51
C TYR A 167 15.91 -18.00 0.57
N TYR A 168 15.94 -16.69 0.33
CA TYR A 168 15.30 -16.06 -0.82
C TYR A 168 16.30 -15.95 -1.97
N LEU A 169 15.85 -16.28 -3.18
CA LEU A 169 16.67 -16.32 -4.38
C LEU A 169 16.56 -15.00 -5.14
N GLY A 170 17.67 -14.56 -5.76
CA GLY A 170 17.69 -13.41 -6.65
C GLY A 170 17.44 -12.07 -5.94
N VAL A 171 17.60 -11.98 -4.62
CA VAL A 171 17.41 -10.75 -3.87
C VAL A 171 18.52 -10.56 -2.85
N VAL A 172 19.08 -9.35 -2.80
CA VAL A 172 20.08 -8.96 -1.79
C VAL A 172 19.83 -7.52 -1.33
N VAL A 173 20.01 -7.27 -0.04
CA VAL A 173 19.92 -5.90 0.50
C VAL A 173 21.15 -5.11 0.03
N LYS A 174 20.94 -3.86 -0.41
CA LYS A 174 22.02 -2.97 -0.85
C LYS A 174 23.03 -2.76 0.25
N PRO A 175 24.34 -2.68 -0.08
CA PRO A 175 25.41 -2.52 0.93
C PRO A 175 25.20 -1.31 1.85
N GLU A 176 24.79 -0.17 1.30
CA GLU A 176 24.55 1.07 2.05
C GLU A 176 23.46 0.88 3.15
N ILE A 177 22.42 0.12 2.81
CA ILE A 177 21.32 -0.17 3.72
C ILE A 177 21.75 -1.18 4.80
N LEU A 178 22.62 -2.13 4.45
CA LEU A 178 23.17 -3.08 5.42
C LEU A 178 24.12 -2.39 6.41
N GLU A 179 24.91 -1.44 5.97
CA GLU A 179 25.77 -0.63 6.84
C GLU A 179 24.93 0.16 7.84
N GLU A 180 23.93 0.90 7.35
CA GLU A 180 23.02 1.68 8.19
C GLU A 180 22.23 0.79 9.19
N TYR A 181 21.79 -0.38 8.75
CA TYR A 181 21.13 -1.37 9.61
C TYR A 181 22.05 -1.86 10.74
N ASN A 182 23.30 -2.17 10.41
CA ASN A 182 24.28 -2.66 11.38
C ASN A 182 24.66 -1.58 12.39
N ASP A 183 24.83 -0.33 11.96
CA ASP A 183 25.12 0.82 12.83
C ASP A 183 23.98 1.05 13.83
N ASP A 184 22.73 1.05 13.38
CA ASP A 184 21.57 1.18 14.26
C ASP A 184 21.48 0.04 15.30
N LEU A 185 21.82 -1.20 14.89
CA LEU A 185 21.86 -2.34 15.81
C LEU A 185 22.92 -2.19 16.90
N LEU A 186 24.10 -1.69 16.53
CA LEU A 186 25.18 -1.43 17.50
C LEU A 186 24.78 -0.36 18.51
N GLU A 187 24.17 0.73 18.04
CA GLU A 187 23.65 1.78 18.94
C GLU A 187 22.55 1.27 19.89
N GLU A 188 21.62 0.43 19.39
CA GLU A 188 20.59 -0.16 20.26
C GLU A 188 21.21 -1.09 21.34
N GLN A 189 22.24 -1.85 20.99
CA GLN A 189 22.94 -2.72 21.94
C GLN A 189 23.66 -1.92 23.01
N GLU A 190 24.36 -0.83 22.66
CA GLU A 190 25.02 0.05 23.62
C GLU A 190 24.01 0.74 24.56
N LYS A 191 22.89 1.24 24.03
CA LYS A 191 21.83 1.85 24.85
C LYS A 191 21.23 0.84 25.84
N ASN A 192 21.07 -0.41 25.43
CA ASN A 192 20.53 -1.48 26.29
C ASN A 192 21.55 -1.93 27.35
N SER A 193 22.86 -1.92 27.05
CA SER A 193 23.92 -2.22 28.00
C SER A 193 24.02 -1.15 29.11
N ARG A 194 23.90 0.14 28.75
CA ARG A 194 23.89 1.28 29.68
C ARG A 194 22.64 1.34 30.58
N ARG A 195 21.53 0.71 30.19
CA ARG A 195 20.30 0.64 31.01
C ARG A 195 20.31 -0.51 32.02
N LYS A 196 21.22 -1.47 31.87
CA LYS A 196 21.36 -2.64 32.75
C LYS A 196 22.48 -2.51 33.76
N SER A 197 23.35 -1.51 33.62
CA SER A 197 24.39 -1.10 34.60
C SER A 197 23.86 0.05 35.46
#